data_fa89432a4429dba3714d40ec0154a505
#
_entry.id   fa89432a4429dba3714d40ec0154a505
#
_cell.length_a   1.000
_cell.length_b   1.000
_cell.length_c   1.000
_cell.angle_alpha   90.00
_cell.angle_beta   90.00
_cell.angle_gamma   90.00
#
_symmetry.space_group_name_H-M   'P 1'
#
loop_
_entity.id
_entity.type
_entity.pdbx_description
1 polymer ?
#
loop_
_entity_poly.entity_id
_entity_poly.type
_entity_poly.pdbx_seq_one_letter_code
_entity_poly.pdbx_strand_id
1 'polypeptide(L)'
;STNGGWQIPDQSNPGTNLGQSPLRSPSVFNFYRPGFVPASTTLTPSVVVPEFQILNESSTGGYLNFNMSTISAGIGPGNPRDMTASYTAELALVTDATALVRRVCLLLSAGQVSAANQAAIVAALENTPVTAASSTSTKLNRVYAAVLMAMACAQYLIQK
;
A
#
# COMPACT_ATOMS: atom_id res chain seq x y z
N SER A 1 12.37 -18.98 0.37
CA SER A 1 13.39 -18.53 1.35
C SER A 1 14.67 -19.34 1.17
N THR A 2 15.81 -18.69 1.06
CA THR A 2 17.12 -19.33 0.92
C THR A 2 17.58 -20.04 2.20
N ASN A 3 17.00 -19.69 3.35
CA ASN A 3 17.38 -20.16 4.67
C ASN A 3 16.32 -21.09 5.32
N GLY A 4 15.32 -21.54 4.58
CA GLY A 4 14.25 -22.38 5.10
C GLY A 4 13.24 -21.66 6.01
N GLY A 5 13.43 -20.39 6.31
CA GLY A 5 12.55 -19.56 7.12
C GLY A 5 12.07 -18.31 6.36
N TRP A 6 10.89 -17.82 6.71
CA TRP A 6 10.34 -16.57 6.19
C TRP A 6 10.45 -15.52 7.29
N GLN A 7 11.06 -14.38 7.01
CA GLN A 7 11.19 -13.28 7.97
C GLN A 7 10.55 -12.03 7.43
N ILE A 8 9.63 -11.47 8.23
CA ILE A 8 9.14 -10.11 8.03
C ILE A 8 9.83 -9.24 9.07
N PRO A 9 10.56 -8.19 8.67
CA PRO A 9 11.23 -7.29 9.61
C PRO A 9 10.20 -6.55 10.47
N ASP A 10 10.66 -5.93 11.55
CA ASP A 10 9.84 -5.10 12.42
C ASP A 10 9.21 -3.95 11.64
N GLN A 11 7.88 -3.82 11.69
CA GLN A 11 7.08 -2.82 10.99
C GLN A 11 6.62 -1.68 11.91
N SER A 12 7.07 -1.64 13.16
CA SER A 12 6.54 -0.70 14.16
C SER A 12 7.04 0.75 14.02
N ASN A 13 8.06 1.01 13.20
CA ASN A 13 8.52 2.37 12.96
C ASN A 13 7.56 3.13 12.02
N PRO A 14 6.85 4.19 12.51
CA PRO A 14 5.89 4.91 11.69
C PRO A 14 6.52 5.78 10.60
N GLY A 15 7.79 6.17 10.74
CA GLY A 15 8.48 7.01 9.75
C GLY A 15 8.97 6.26 8.52
N THR A 16 9.15 4.95 8.62
CA THR A 16 9.74 4.13 7.55
C THR A 16 8.91 2.91 7.17
N ASN A 17 7.99 2.49 8.04
CA ASN A 17 7.20 1.27 7.90
C ASN A 17 5.71 1.53 8.18
N LEU A 18 5.00 0.53 8.72
CA LEU A 18 3.55 0.56 8.89
C LEU A 18 3.08 1.17 10.23
N GLY A 19 4.00 1.51 11.14
CA GLY A 19 3.67 2.05 12.46
C GLY A 19 3.16 1.00 13.46
N GLN A 20 3.05 -0.24 13.08
CA GLN A 20 2.64 -1.35 13.94
C GLN A 20 3.23 -2.67 13.46
N SER A 21 3.48 -3.58 14.39
CA SER A 21 4.04 -4.89 14.10
C SER A 21 3.58 -5.91 15.13
N PRO A 22 3.37 -7.19 14.75
CA PRO A 22 3.03 -8.25 15.70
C PRO A 22 4.04 -8.31 16.86
N LEU A 23 3.56 -8.51 18.08
CA LEU A 23 4.35 -8.62 19.31
C LEU A 23 5.20 -7.39 19.66
N ARG A 24 4.90 -6.22 19.08
CA ARG A 24 5.63 -4.96 19.30
C ARG A 24 4.76 -3.84 19.90
N SER A 25 3.57 -4.20 20.39
CA SER A 25 2.67 -3.22 21.01
C SER A 25 3.30 -2.56 22.22
N PRO A 26 3.15 -1.22 22.39
CA PRO A 26 3.75 -0.49 23.50
C PRO A 26 3.03 -0.72 24.84
N SER A 27 1.85 -1.29 24.82
CA SER A 27 1.03 -1.53 26.02
C SER A 27 -0.01 -2.64 25.80
N VAL A 28 -0.74 -3.00 26.86
CA VAL A 28 -1.89 -3.93 26.81
C VAL A 28 -3.03 -3.43 25.90
N PHE A 29 -3.05 -2.16 25.59
CA PHE A 29 -4.03 -1.56 24.66
C PHE A 29 -3.56 -1.62 23.19
N ASN A 30 -2.57 -2.45 22.88
CA ASN A 30 -1.98 -2.54 21.56
C ASN A 30 -1.37 -1.20 21.14
N PHE A 31 -1.56 -0.80 19.88
CA PHE A 31 -1.08 0.49 19.33
C PHE A 31 -2.11 1.62 19.50
N TYR A 32 -3.30 1.30 19.98
CA TYR A 32 -4.45 2.20 20.08
C TYR A 32 -4.98 2.25 21.52
N ARG A 33 -5.21 3.45 22.04
CA ARG A 33 -5.93 3.62 23.32
C ARG A 33 -7.43 3.68 23.04
N PRO A 34 -8.25 2.88 23.73
CA PRO A 34 -9.69 3.01 23.70
C PRO A 34 -10.11 4.40 24.00
N GLY A 35 -10.59 5.25 23.77
CA GLY A 35 -10.91 6.63 24.15
C GLY A 35 -9.91 7.68 23.67
N PHE A 36 -9.05 7.36 22.70
CA PHE A 36 -8.15 8.36 22.14
C PHE A 36 -8.91 9.42 21.34
N VAL A 37 -8.69 10.68 21.70
CA VAL A 37 -9.20 11.86 21.00
C VAL A 37 -7.99 12.66 20.50
N PRO A 38 -7.86 12.90 19.20
CA PRO A 38 -6.76 13.67 18.65
C PRO A 38 -6.77 15.11 19.16
N ALA A 39 -5.60 15.62 19.52
CA ALA A 39 -5.45 17.04 19.86
C ALA A 39 -5.53 17.89 18.58
N SER A 40 -6.12 19.08 18.69
CA SER A 40 -6.11 20.11 17.63
C SER A 40 -6.70 19.66 16.28
N THR A 41 -7.76 18.87 16.29
CA THR A 41 -8.46 18.48 15.06
C THR A 41 -9.75 19.28 14.85
N THR A 42 -10.20 19.36 13.62
CA THR A 42 -11.54 19.87 13.26
C THR A 42 -12.67 18.89 13.63
N LEU A 43 -12.30 17.69 14.12
CA LEU A 43 -13.24 16.72 14.67
C LEU A 43 -13.82 17.27 15.96
N THR A 44 -15.10 17.02 16.18
CA THR A 44 -15.76 17.40 17.44
C THR A 44 -15.02 16.77 18.62
N PRO A 45 -14.83 17.50 19.75
CA PRO A 45 -14.06 17.01 20.90
C PRO A 45 -14.53 15.69 21.52
N SER A 46 -15.71 15.20 21.13
CA SER A 46 -16.30 13.96 21.61
C SER A 46 -16.06 12.75 20.69
N VAL A 47 -15.41 12.94 19.53
CA VAL A 47 -15.18 11.82 18.59
C VAL A 47 -13.94 11.04 19.03
N VAL A 48 -14.17 9.82 19.45
CA VAL A 48 -13.13 8.86 19.81
C VAL A 48 -12.67 8.13 18.55
N VAL A 49 -11.39 8.27 18.20
CA VAL A 49 -10.80 7.67 17.00
C VAL A 49 -9.41 7.08 17.32
N PRO A 50 -9.36 5.90 17.94
CA PRO A 50 -8.12 5.27 18.38
C PRO A 50 -7.08 5.14 17.27
N GLU A 51 -7.52 4.90 16.04
CA GLU A 51 -6.66 4.73 14.86
C GLU A 51 -5.80 5.95 14.56
N PHE A 52 -6.26 7.15 14.87
CA PHE A 52 -5.48 8.37 14.71
C PHE A 52 -4.31 8.50 15.68
N GLN A 53 -4.18 7.61 16.65
CA GLN A 53 -3.00 7.59 17.52
C GLN A 53 -1.72 7.23 16.76
N ILE A 54 -1.83 6.40 15.73
CA ILE A 54 -0.69 6.00 14.88
C ILE A 54 -0.73 6.65 13.49
N LEU A 55 -1.78 7.40 13.18
CA LEU A 55 -1.92 8.09 11.89
C LEU A 55 -1.52 9.55 12.03
N ASN A 56 -0.41 9.91 11.41
CA ASN A 56 0.13 11.26 11.35
C ASN A 56 0.90 11.46 10.03
N GLU A 57 1.42 12.64 9.81
CA GLU A 57 2.15 12.98 8.58
C GLU A 57 3.33 12.02 8.32
N SER A 58 4.08 11.67 9.36
CA SER A 58 5.22 10.74 9.24
C SER A 58 4.77 9.33 8.87
N SER A 59 3.71 8.82 9.51
CA SER A 59 3.21 7.46 9.25
C SER A 59 2.60 7.34 7.86
N THR A 60 1.98 8.40 7.34
CA THR A 60 1.46 8.41 5.96
C THR A 60 2.60 8.30 4.94
N GLY A 61 3.65 9.09 5.11
CA GLY A 61 4.86 8.99 4.28
C GLY A 61 5.55 7.63 4.41
N GLY A 62 5.70 7.14 5.65
CA GLY A 62 6.29 5.83 5.94
C GLY A 62 5.54 4.69 5.25
N TYR A 63 4.19 4.69 5.33
CA TYR A 63 3.33 3.72 4.66
C TYR A 63 3.56 3.69 3.14
N LEU A 64 3.56 4.85 2.49
CA LEU A 64 3.74 4.93 1.03
C LEU A 64 5.14 4.47 0.61
N ASN A 65 6.19 4.90 1.30
CA ASN A 65 7.56 4.52 1.01
C ASN A 65 7.81 3.03 1.24
N PHE A 66 7.28 2.47 2.34
CA PHE A 66 7.36 1.05 2.63
C PHE A 66 6.67 0.22 1.55
N ASN A 67 5.45 0.57 1.17
CA ASN A 67 4.71 -0.15 0.15
C ASN A 67 5.38 -0.05 -1.22
N MET A 68 5.89 1.12 -1.62
CA MET A 68 6.62 1.29 -2.88
C MET A 68 7.84 0.36 -2.94
N SER A 69 8.62 0.28 -1.87
CA SER A 69 9.75 -0.63 -1.76
C SER A 69 9.33 -2.10 -1.82
N THR A 70 8.28 -2.46 -1.08
CA THR A 70 7.79 -3.85 -1.01
C THR A 70 7.19 -4.32 -2.34
N ILE A 71 6.43 -3.46 -3.03
CA ILE A 71 5.84 -3.74 -4.33
C ILE A 71 6.92 -4.02 -5.38
N SER A 72 7.99 -3.24 -5.37
CA SER A 72 9.04 -3.34 -6.39
C SER A 72 10.11 -4.39 -6.08
N ALA A 73 10.54 -4.49 -4.82
CA ALA A 73 11.68 -5.33 -4.43
C ALA A 73 11.28 -6.55 -3.61
N GLY A 74 10.03 -6.60 -3.08
CA GLY A 74 9.60 -7.65 -2.17
C GLY A 74 9.98 -7.37 -0.71
N ILE A 75 9.79 -8.36 0.16
CA ILE A 75 10.03 -8.28 1.59
C ILE A 75 10.86 -9.48 2.07
N GLY A 76 11.64 -9.26 3.13
CA GLY A 76 12.52 -10.27 3.73
C GLY A 76 13.99 -9.89 3.62
N PRO A 77 14.87 -10.57 4.39
CA PRO A 77 16.31 -10.25 4.46
C PRO A 77 17.13 -10.77 3.27
N GLY A 78 16.59 -11.67 2.46
CA GLY A 78 17.31 -12.30 1.36
C GLY A 78 17.69 -11.34 0.21
N ASN A 79 18.60 -11.76 -0.64
CA ASN A 79 18.88 -11.12 -1.93
C ASN A 79 18.98 -12.20 -3.02
N PRO A 80 17.95 -12.38 -3.88
CA PRO A 80 16.70 -11.59 -3.88
C PRO A 80 15.90 -11.73 -2.59
N ARG A 81 14.96 -10.82 -2.34
CA ARG A 81 14.10 -10.85 -1.16
C ARG A 81 13.35 -12.17 -1.04
N ASP A 82 13.09 -12.62 0.18
CA ASP A 82 12.45 -13.92 0.44
C ASP A 82 11.05 -14.05 -0.17
N MET A 83 10.31 -12.95 -0.19
CA MET A 83 8.98 -12.86 -0.80
C MET A 83 8.95 -11.76 -1.85
N THR A 84 8.66 -12.12 -3.08
CA THR A 84 8.48 -11.18 -4.20
C THR A 84 7.16 -11.46 -4.90
N ALA A 85 6.49 -10.41 -5.34
CA ALA A 85 5.28 -10.57 -6.12
C ALA A 85 5.61 -10.96 -7.58
N SER A 86 4.77 -11.81 -8.17
CA SER A 86 4.81 -12.08 -9.60
C SER A 86 3.76 -11.22 -10.29
N TYR A 87 4.20 -10.37 -11.20
CA TYR A 87 3.34 -9.45 -11.97
C TYR A 87 3.08 -9.92 -13.40
N THR A 88 3.27 -11.20 -13.70
CA THR A 88 3.12 -11.74 -15.06
C THR A 88 1.74 -11.45 -15.67
N ALA A 89 0.68 -11.60 -14.88
CA ALA A 89 -0.69 -11.36 -15.35
C ALA A 89 -0.98 -9.85 -15.54
N GLU A 90 -0.43 -9.00 -14.69
CA GLU A 90 -0.57 -7.54 -14.77
C GLU A 90 0.25 -6.96 -15.93
N LEU A 91 1.43 -7.52 -16.20
CA LEU A 91 2.25 -7.16 -17.37
C LEU A 91 1.56 -7.46 -18.70
N ALA A 92 0.74 -8.49 -18.76
CA ALA A 92 -0.07 -8.78 -19.95
C ALA A 92 -1.11 -7.68 -20.25
N LEU A 93 -1.51 -6.90 -19.23
CA LEU A 93 -2.48 -5.80 -19.35
C LEU A 93 -1.85 -4.43 -19.39
N VAL A 94 -0.52 -4.33 -19.33
CA VAL A 94 0.20 -3.07 -19.08
C VAL A 94 -0.03 -1.98 -20.14
N THR A 95 -0.40 -2.33 -21.37
CA THR A 95 -0.71 -1.38 -22.45
C THR A 95 -2.15 -0.86 -22.39
N ASP A 96 -3.03 -1.50 -21.61
CA ASP A 96 -4.39 -1.09 -21.34
C ASP A 96 -4.50 -0.67 -19.85
N ALA A 97 -4.41 0.64 -19.59
CA ALA A 97 -4.47 1.17 -18.23
C ALA A 97 -5.79 0.82 -17.53
N THR A 98 -6.91 0.82 -18.27
CA THR A 98 -8.23 0.55 -17.70
C THR A 98 -8.34 -0.91 -17.26
N ALA A 99 -7.93 -1.85 -18.10
CA ALA A 99 -7.93 -3.27 -17.75
C ALA A 99 -6.97 -3.56 -16.57
N LEU A 100 -5.78 -2.95 -16.58
CA LEU A 100 -4.80 -3.08 -15.50
C LEU A 100 -5.37 -2.59 -14.17
N VAL A 101 -5.89 -1.36 -14.12
CA VAL A 101 -6.44 -0.75 -12.89
C VAL A 101 -7.64 -1.54 -12.39
N ARG A 102 -8.55 -1.94 -13.26
CA ARG A 102 -9.71 -2.76 -12.89
C ARG A 102 -9.28 -4.09 -12.23
N ARG A 103 -8.30 -4.77 -12.81
CA ARG A 103 -7.74 -6.00 -12.25
C ARG A 103 -7.11 -5.78 -10.88
N VAL A 104 -6.24 -4.77 -10.76
CA VAL A 104 -5.55 -4.45 -9.51
C VAL A 104 -6.55 -4.09 -8.41
N CYS A 105 -7.53 -3.23 -8.69
CA CYS A 105 -8.56 -2.87 -7.72
C CYS A 105 -9.45 -4.06 -7.33
N LEU A 106 -9.74 -4.97 -8.27
CA LEU A 106 -10.49 -6.18 -7.95
C LEU A 106 -9.71 -7.08 -6.97
N LEU A 107 -8.44 -7.32 -7.24
CA LEU A 107 -7.60 -8.20 -6.42
C LEU A 107 -7.30 -7.64 -5.03
N LEU A 108 -7.04 -6.34 -4.93
CA LEU A 108 -6.62 -5.70 -3.68
C LEU A 108 -7.78 -5.28 -2.77
N SER A 109 -8.93 -4.97 -3.34
CA SER A 109 -10.07 -4.40 -2.59
C SER A 109 -11.40 -5.05 -2.90
N ALA A 110 -11.41 -6.23 -3.50
CA ALA A 110 -12.65 -6.95 -3.88
C ALA A 110 -13.65 -6.07 -4.67
N GLY A 111 -13.13 -5.13 -5.47
CA GLY A 111 -13.94 -4.20 -6.26
C GLY A 111 -14.54 -3.03 -5.47
N GLN A 112 -14.12 -2.78 -4.24
CA GLN A 112 -14.65 -1.66 -3.42
C GLN A 112 -14.15 -0.28 -3.87
N VAL A 113 -13.04 -0.18 -4.64
CA VAL A 113 -12.57 1.09 -5.19
C VAL A 113 -13.59 1.64 -6.17
N SER A 114 -14.06 2.87 -5.93
CA SER A 114 -15.10 3.52 -6.74
C SER A 114 -14.65 3.72 -8.19
N ALA A 115 -15.62 3.79 -9.10
CA ALA A 115 -15.34 4.06 -10.52
C ALA A 115 -14.61 5.41 -10.71
N ALA A 116 -14.92 6.42 -9.91
CA ALA A 116 -14.24 7.72 -9.94
C ALA A 116 -12.76 7.58 -9.57
N ASN A 117 -12.43 6.84 -8.51
CA ASN A 117 -11.05 6.62 -8.10
C ASN A 117 -10.30 5.75 -9.11
N GLN A 118 -10.94 4.71 -9.68
CA GLN A 118 -10.34 3.94 -10.76
C GLN A 118 -10.02 4.82 -11.97
N ALA A 119 -10.93 5.71 -12.37
CA ALA A 119 -10.71 6.65 -13.47
C ALA A 119 -9.55 7.62 -13.18
N ALA A 120 -9.42 8.09 -11.94
CA ALA A 120 -8.31 8.95 -11.54
C ALA A 120 -6.96 8.21 -11.63
N ILE A 121 -6.90 6.94 -11.21
CA ILE A 121 -5.70 6.10 -11.34
C ILE A 121 -5.35 5.88 -12.82
N VAL A 122 -6.35 5.57 -13.65
CA VAL A 122 -6.15 5.40 -15.10
C VAL A 122 -5.56 6.67 -15.70
N ALA A 123 -6.15 7.83 -15.44
CA ALA A 123 -5.66 9.11 -15.93
C ALA A 123 -4.20 9.40 -15.51
N ALA A 124 -3.86 9.07 -14.25
CA ALA A 124 -2.49 9.23 -13.77
C ALA A 124 -1.51 8.30 -14.52
N LEU A 125 -1.88 7.06 -14.81
CA LEU A 125 -1.04 6.13 -15.55
C LEU A 125 -0.87 6.54 -17.03
N GLU A 126 -1.87 7.16 -17.62
CA GLU A 126 -1.83 7.61 -19.01
C GLU A 126 -0.94 8.83 -19.23
N ASN A 127 -0.61 9.58 -18.20
CA ASN A 127 0.39 10.64 -18.27
C ASN A 127 1.80 10.12 -18.66
N THR A 128 2.06 8.83 -18.49
CA THR A 128 3.29 8.18 -18.93
C THR A 128 2.94 7.00 -19.84
N PRO A 129 2.79 7.22 -21.14
CA PRO A 129 2.35 6.18 -22.07
C PRO A 129 3.31 4.99 -22.09
N VAL A 130 2.75 3.78 -22.04
CA VAL A 130 3.47 2.52 -22.15
C VAL A 130 2.94 1.74 -23.35
N THR A 131 3.87 1.32 -24.22
CA THR A 131 3.55 0.56 -25.43
C THR A 131 4.14 -0.85 -25.38
N ALA A 132 3.81 -1.68 -26.35
CA ALA A 132 4.41 -2.99 -26.49
C ALA A 132 5.95 -2.93 -26.62
N ALA A 133 6.48 -1.87 -27.24
CA ALA A 133 7.91 -1.65 -27.42
C ALA A 133 8.63 -1.07 -26.18
N SER A 134 7.91 -0.63 -25.16
CA SER A 134 8.50 -0.09 -23.94
C SER A 134 9.35 -1.14 -23.21
N SER A 135 10.40 -0.70 -22.51
CA SER A 135 11.29 -1.57 -21.76
C SER A 135 10.53 -2.32 -20.65
N THR A 136 11.04 -3.46 -20.23
CA THR A 136 10.47 -4.24 -19.12
C THR A 136 10.38 -3.43 -17.83
N SER A 137 11.40 -2.62 -17.54
CA SER A 137 11.40 -1.75 -16.35
C SER A 137 10.28 -0.69 -16.42
N THR A 138 10.08 -0.07 -17.58
CA THR A 138 8.99 0.90 -17.77
C THR A 138 7.62 0.24 -17.58
N LYS A 139 7.44 -0.96 -18.11
CA LYS A 139 6.21 -1.75 -17.93
C LYS A 139 5.97 -2.11 -16.47
N LEU A 140 7.01 -2.58 -15.77
CA LEU A 140 6.91 -2.89 -14.34
C LEU A 140 6.59 -1.65 -13.51
N ASN A 141 7.24 -0.52 -13.78
CA ASN A 141 6.96 0.73 -13.07
C ASN A 141 5.49 1.17 -13.20
N ARG A 142 4.86 0.94 -14.36
CA ARG A 142 3.43 1.20 -14.54
C ARG A 142 2.58 0.28 -13.67
N VAL A 143 2.92 -1.00 -13.59
CA VAL A 143 2.24 -1.95 -12.69
C VAL A 143 2.42 -1.54 -11.23
N TYR A 144 3.64 -1.21 -10.80
CA TYR A 144 3.92 -0.75 -9.43
C TYR A 144 3.13 0.50 -9.07
N ALA A 145 3.05 1.46 -9.99
CA ALA A 145 2.25 2.67 -9.80
C ALA A 145 0.76 2.35 -9.64
N ALA A 146 0.21 1.45 -10.47
CA ALA A 146 -1.18 1.03 -10.36
C ALA A 146 -1.48 0.38 -9.00
N VAL A 147 -0.61 -0.53 -8.54
CA VAL A 147 -0.74 -1.20 -7.24
C VAL A 147 -0.65 -0.20 -6.10
N LEU A 148 0.36 0.67 -6.10
CA LEU A 148 0.56 1.67 -5.04
C LEU A 148 -0.62 2.63 -4.94
N MET A 149 -1.12 3.14 -6.08
CA MET A 149 -2.26 4.05 -6.09
C MET A 149 -3.55 3.38 -5.61
N ALA A 150 -3.78 2.11 -5.96
CA ALA A 150 -4.90 1.35 -5.43
C ALA A 150 -4.79 1.16 -3.91
N MET A 151 -3.60 0.84 -3.39
CA MET A 151 -3.34 0.70 -1.95
C MET A 151 -3.40 2.02 -1.19
N ALA A 152 -3.23 3.16 -1.86
CA ALA A 152 -3.38 4.49 -1.28
C ALA A 152 -4.85 4.97 -1.24
N CYS A 153 -5.79 4.27 -1.87
CA CYS A 153 -7.19 4.63 -1.84
C CYS A 153 -7.83 4.37 -0.47
N ALA A 154 -8.69 5.28 -0.02
CA ALA A 154 -9.43 5.11 1.23
C ALA A 154 -10.24 3.80 1.27
N GLN A 155 -10.80 3.37 0.14
CA GLN A 155 -11.55 2.12 0.03
C GLN A 155 -10.70 0.85 0.22
N TYR A 156 -9.39 0.94 -0.01
CA TYR A 156 -8.46 -0.14 0.31
C TYR A 156 -8.07 -0.12 1.81
N LEU A 157 -7.85 1.08 2.36
CA LEU A 157 -7.41 1.27 3.74
C LEU A 157 -8.50 0.99 4.78
N ILE A 158 -9.76 1.18 4.40
CA ILE A 158 -10.91 1.00 5.29
C ILE A 158 -11.59 -0.32 4.96
N GLN A 159 -11.44 -1.29 5.85
CA GLN A 159 -12.23 -2.53 5.79
C GLN A 159 -13.69 -2.22 6.18
N LYS A 160 -14.62 -2.68 5.34
CA LYS A 160 -16.06 -2.63 5.60
C LYS A 160 -16.60 -4.03 5.81
#